data_0bb57a844b5dcc946a1e83f52fb4941d
#
_entry.id   0bb57a844b5dcc946a1e83f52fb4941d
#
_cell.length_a   1.000
_cell.length_b   1.000
_cell.length_c   1.000
_cell.angle_alpha   90.00
_cell.angle_beta   90.00
_cell.angle_gamma   90.00
#
_symmetry.space_group_name_H-M   'P 1'
#
loop_
_entity.id
_entity.type
_entity.pdbx_description
1 polymer ?
#
loop_
_entity_poly.entity_id
_entity_poly.type
_entity_poly.pdbx_seq_one_letter_code
_entity_poly.pdbx_strand_id
1 'polypeptide(L)'
;CSAWSNKRRYASRKPQEALNYMDTVRFGQTEYGSFILALLSPVAPVLKQQGVLIDQEEELPYEKKVVPTLNTGLVALNEAAQQASDSGEAGLFMEGSSKGLSANLCDAVVSLHDTARSGLIEVSISYSTYRETPTPVQKIAIHDDYIPIIKEASRTIKNVEPEEDQLILGFVTKLHREPEEELGEITISDISNGKARNIRVKLSREQYSIAVSAHNTQQPVTIEGTLFKNGKKIHLEPSGTLNMLNTVGEV
;
A
#
# COMPACT_ATOMS: atom_id res chain seq x y z
N CYS A 1 6.68 3.39 1.76
CA CYS A 1 5.47 3.55 2.60
C CYS A 1 5.66 2.96 4.01
N SER A 2 6.21 1.74 4.16
CA SER A 2 6.42 1.14 5.49
C SER A 2 7.29 1.97 6.43
N ALA A 3 8.24 2.75 5.90
CA ALA A 3 9.04 3.69 6.69
C ALA A 3 8.25 4.92 7.18
N TRP A 4 7.05 5.15 6.65
CA TRP A 4 6.13 6.22 7.05
C TRP A 4 5.13 5.75 8.11
N SER A 5 4.56 4.57 7.90
CA SER A 5 3.54 4.00 8.77
C SER A 5 3.57 2.48 8.73
N ASN A 6 3.21 1.84 9.85
CA ASN A 6 3.24 0.38 9.99
C ASN A 6 1.92 -0.26 9.55
N LYS A 7 1.49 0.01 8.32
CA LYS A 7 0.27 -0.60 7.76
C LYS A 7 0.59 -1.93 7.09
N ARG A 8 -0.33 -2.88 7.20
CA ARG A 8 -0.23 -4.18 6.52
C ARG A 8 -0.45 -4.06 5.01
N ARG A 9 -1.15 -2.99 4.57
CA ARG A 9 -1.43 -2.71 3.17
C ARG A 9 -1.39 -1.21 2.89
N TYR A 10 -0.86 -0.85 1.72
CA TYR A 10 -0.82 0.53 1.21
C TYR A 10 -1.58 0.55 -0.12
N ALA A 11 -2.83 0.98 -0.08
CA ALA A 11 -3.71 1.07 -1.25
C ALA A 11 -3.94 2.53 -1.73
N SER A 12 -3.71 3.50 -0.85
CA SER A 12 -3.94 4.93 -1.06
C SER A 12 -2.73 5.64 -1.69
N ARG A 13 -2.84 6.97 -1.83
CA ARG A 13 -1.76 7.82 -2.34
C ARG A 13 -0.49 7.63 -1.53
N LYS A 14 0.65 7.59 -2.23
CA LYS A 14 1.95 7.57 -1.57
C LYS A 14 2.18 8.92 -0.87
N PRO A 15 2.74 8.93 0.36
CA PRO A 15 3.17 10.16 1.00
C PRO A 15 4.17 10.93 0.13
N GLN A 16 4.16 12.26 0.20
CA GLN A 16 5.04 13.10 -0.63
C GLN A 16 6.52 12.79 -0.38
N GLU A 17 6.89 12.49 0.86
CA GLU A 17 8.25 12.10 1.25
C GLU A 17 8.69 10.81 0.57
N ALA A 18 7.77 9.85 0.42
CA ALA A 18 8.06 8.61 -0.28
C ALA A 18 8.27 8.84 -1.78
N LEU A 19 7.52 9.76 -2.39
CA LEU A 19 7.70 10.16 -3.78
C LEU A 19 9.05 10.87 -3.98
N ASN A 20 9.33 11.87 -3.15
CA ASN A 20 10.60 12.60 -3.18
C ASN A 20 11.80 11.65 -3.01
N TYR A 21 11.71 10.69 -2.08
CA TYR A 21 12.75 9.70 -1.89
C TYR A 21 12.95 8.82 -3.13
N MET A 22 11.87 8.35 -3.76
CA MET A 22 11.96 7.52 -4.97
C MET A 22 12.71 8.24 -6.09
N ASP A 23 12.57 9.56 -6.20
CA ASP A 23 13.27 10.37 -7.21
C ASP A 23 14.78 10.49 -6.93
N THR A 24 15.23 10.21 -5.72
CA THR A 24 16.66 10.23 -5.35
C THR A 24 17.35 8.90 -5.55
N VAL A 25 16.63 7.78 -5.54
CA VAL A 25 17.18 6.44 -5.72
C VAL A 25 17.73 6.28 -7.15
N ARG A 26 18.91 5.69 -7.28
CA ARG A 26 19.56 5.46 -8.57
C ARG A 26 19.91 3.99 -8.75
N PHE A 27 19.90 3.55 -9.99
CA PHE A 27 20.48 2.25 -10.35
C PHE A 27 22.00 2.37 -10.38
N GLY A 28 22.67 1.41 -9.76
CA GLY A 28 24.10 1.22 -9.87
C GLY A 28 24.48 0.43 -11.13
N GLN A 29 25.77 0.11 -11.25
CA GLN A 29 26.24 -0.75 -12.33
C GLN A 29 25.79 -2.19 -12.10
N THR A 30 25.41 -2.87 -13.18
CA THR A 30 25.13 -4.32 -13.17
C THR A 30 26.48 -5.08 -13.25
N GLU A 31 26.59 -6.17 -12.51
CA GLU A 31 27.77 -7.02 -12.53
C GLU A 31 27.63 -8.16 -13.54
N TYR A 32 28.77 -8.62 -14.07
CA TYR A 32 28.81 -9.66 -15.09
C TYR A 32 28.66 -11.05 -14.44
N GLY A 33 27.80 -11.90 -14.96
CA GLY A 33 27.70 -13.33 -14.60
C GLY A 33 26.55 -13.72 -13.71
N SER A 34 25.82 -12.76 -13.10
CA SER A 34 24.57 -12.96 -12.35
C SER A 34 23.65 -11.78 -12.64
N PHE A 35 22.35 -11.96 -12.45
CA PHE A 35 21.39 -10.85 -12.57
C PHE A 35 21.46 -10.02 -11.29
N ILE A 36 22.53 -9.20 -11.16
CA ILE A 36 22.72 -8.33 -10.00
C ILE A 36 22.20 -6.94 -10.34
N LEU A 37 21.20 -6.51 -9.57
CA LEU A 37 20.65 -5.17 -9.64
C LEU A 37 21.10 -4.38 -8.42
N ALA A 38 22.02 -3.43 -8.61
CA ALA A 38 22.43 -2.54 -7.56
C ALA A 38 21.50 -1.33 -7.48
N LEU A 39 21.05 -0.99 -6.27
CA LEU A 39 20.26 0.19 -5.97
C LEU A 39 21.05 1.08 -5.01
N LEU A 40 21.24 2.33 -5.38
CA LEU A 40 21.89 3.35 -4.58
C LEU A 40 20.82 4.22 -3.91
N SER A 41 20.81 4.20 -2.57
CA SER A 41 19.91 4.99 -1.74
C SER A 41 20.72 6.13 -1.10
N PRO A 42 20.75 7.33 -1.70
CA PRO A 42 21.44 8.45 -1.13
C PRO A 42 20.71 8.98 0.10
N VAL A 43 21.46 9.34 1.14
CA VAL A 43 20.96 9.98 2.33
C VAL A 43 21.71 11.27 2.55
N ALA A 44 20.99 12.39 2.58
CA ALA A 44 21.59 13.70 2.78
C ALA A 44 22.41 13.78 4.09
N PRO A 45 23.60 14.43 4.09
CA PRO A 45 24.34 14.67 5.30
C PRO A 45 23.55 15.58 6.24
N VAL A 46 23.49 15.22 7.52
CA VAL A 46 22.93 16.11 8.54
C VAL A 46 23.99 17.15 8.89
N LEU A 47 23.72 18.41 8.60
CA LEU A 47 24.54 19.52 9.06
C LEU A 47 24.27 19.70 10.55
N LYS A 48 25.23 19.33 11.40
CA LYS A 48 25.17 19.68 12.83
C LYS A 48 25.37 21.17 12.94
N GLN A 49 24.36 21.93 13.34
CA GLN A 49 24.53 23.32 13.76
C GLN A 49 25.30 23.30 15.08
N GLN A 50 26.51 23.86 15.07
CA GLN A 50 27.26 24.07 16.29
C GLN A 50 26.53 25.10 17.17
N GLY A 51 26.15 24.70 18.38
CA GLY A 51 25.70 25.62 19.42
C GLY A 51 24.24 25.59 19.83
N VAL A 52 23.42 24.70 19.30
CA VAL A 52 22.04 24.52 19.79
C VAL A 52 21.94 23.21 20.55
N LEU A 53 21.94 23.29 21.88
CA LEU A 53 21.49 22.21 22.76
C LEU A 53 19.96 22.13 22.63
N ILE A 54 19.48 21.45 21.58
CA ILE A 54 18.09 21.08 21.49
C ILE A 54 18.01 19.63 21.96
N ASP A 55 17.52 19.47 23.17
CA ASP A 55 17.19 18.21 23.82
C ASP A 55 15.81 17.71 23.31
N GLN A 56 15.66 17.72 21.98
CA GLN A 56 14.54 17.10 21.29
C GLN A 56 15.13 15.90 20.57
N GLU A 57 14.58 14.71 20.82
CA GLU A 57 14.77 13.54 19.97
C GLU A 57 14.38 13.94 18.54
N GLU A 58 15.37 14.41 17.75
CA GLU A 58 15.16 14.71 16.34
C GLU A 58 14.70 13.44 15.66
N GLU A 59 13.45 13.43 15.20
CA GLU A 59 12.95 12.35 14.37
C GLU A 59 13.90 12.14 13.20
N LEU A 60 14.39 10.92 13.06
CA LEU A 60 15.29 10.57 11.97
C LEU A 60 14.64 10.95 10.62
N PRO A 61 15.36 11.65 9.73
CA PRO A 61 14.86 11.95 8.39
C PRO A 61 14.32 10.70 7.69
N TYR A 62 13.28 10.88 6.88
CA TYR A 62 12.60 9.77 6.20
C TYR A 62 13.58 8.85 5.46
N GLU A 63 14.54 9.42 4.74
CA GLU A 63 15.56 8.71 3.96
C GLU A 63 16.39 7.74 4.80
N LYS A 64 16.61 8.08 6.08
CA LYS A 64 17.33 7.21 7.02
C LYS A 64 16.50 6.05 7.53
N LYS A 65 15.18 6.16 7.49
CA LYS A 65 14.24 5.13 7.93
C LYS A 65 14.00 4.07 6.86
N VAL A 66 14.11 4.41 5.56
CA VAL A 66 13.66 3.54 4.46
C VAL A 66 14.44 2.24 4.36
N VAL A 67 15.77 2.31 4.26
CA VAL A 67 16.61 1.10 4.06
C VAL A 67 16.59 0.17 5.27
N PRO A 68 16.72 0.65 6.53
CA PRO A 68 16.54 -0.19 7.70
C PRO A 68 15.17 -0.86 7.77
N THR A 69 14.08 -0.12 7.47
CA THR A 69 12.72 -0.69 7.46
C THR A 69 12.57 -1.75 6.36
N LEU A 70 13.16 -1.52 5.18
CA LEU A 70 13.17 -2.53 4.12
C LEU A 70 13.91 -3.80 4.56
N ASN A 71 15.08 -3.64 5.20
CA ASN A 71 15.86 -4.77 5.70
C ASN A 71 15.06 -5.59 6.72
N THR A 72 14.52 -4.94 7.76
CA THR A 72 13.72 -5.63 8.78
C THR A 72 12.46 -6.25 8.20
N GLY A 73 11.82 -5.59 7.22
CA GLY A 73 10.66 -6.13 6.52
C GLY A 73 10.97 -7.39 5.71
N LEU A 74 12.10 -7.41 5.01
CA LEU A 74 12.55 -8.58 4.24
C LEU A 74 12.94 -9.76 5.15
N VAL A 75 13.61 -9.48 6.27
CA VAL A 75 13.90 -10.51 7.28
C VAL A 75 12.61 -11.11 7.81
N ALA A 76 11.66 -10.26 8.24
CA ALA A 76 10.38 -10.71 8.76
C ALA A 76 9.57 -11.51 7.72
N LEU A 77 9.64 -11.11 6.43
CA LEU A 77 8.99 -11.82 5.34
C LEU A 77 9.59 -13.22 5.15
N ASN A 78 10.93 -13.33 5.17
CA ASN A 78 11.61 -14.61 5.01
C ASN A 78 11.34 -15.56 6.19
N GLU A 79 11.39 -15.04 7.42
CA GLU A 79 11.05 -15.79 8.64
C GLU A 79 9.61 -16.30 8.60
N ALA A 80 8.65 -15.42 8.23
CA ALA A 80 7.25 -15.76 8.11
C ALA A 80 7.00 -16.83 7.03
N ALA A 81 7.69 -16.73 5.88
CA ALA A 81 7.57 -17.69 4.80
C ALA A 81 8.13 -19.07 5.19
N GLN A 82 9.28 -19.10 5.87
CA GLN A 82 9.87 -20.32 6.39
C GLN A 82 8.94 -21.00 7.41
N GLN A 83 8.45 -20.24 8.39
CA GLN A 83 7.54 -20.80 9.40
C GLN A 83 6.24 -21.30 8.78
N ALA A 84 5.66 -20.56 7.83
CA ALA A 84 4.45 -20.98 7.15
C ALA A 84 4.67 -22.22 6.26
N SER A 85 5.87 -22.40 5.70
CA SER A 85 6.25 -23.62 4.99
C SER A 85 6.26 -24.84 5.92
N ASP A 86 6.72 -24.66 7.15
CA ASP A 86 6.88 -25.75 8.14
C ASP A 86 5.55 -26.09 8.83
N SER A 87 4.75 -25.08 9.18
CA SER A 87 3.54 -25.23 10.01
C SER A 87 2.22 -25.17 9.23
N GLY A 88 2.22 -24.59 8.02
CA GLY A 88 1.02 -24.26 7.28
C GLY A 88 0.27 -23.03 7.78
N GLU A 89 0.80 -22.31 8.78
CA GLU A 89 0.15 -21.14 9.39
C GLU A 89 0.74 -19.82 8.87
N ALA A 90 -0.13 -18.90 8.46
CA ALA A 90 0.26 -17.57 7.96
C ALA A 90 0.29 -16.48 9.04
N GLY A 91 0.27 -16.83 10.34
CA GLY A 91 0.14 -15.87 11.45
C GLY A 91 1.19 -14.78 11.47
N LEU A 92 2.46 -15.12 11.28
CA LEU A 92 3.56 -14.15 11.28
C LEU A 92 3.47 -13.09 10.17
N PHE A 93 2.85 -13.41 9.03
CA PHE A 93 2.60 -12.39 7.99
C PHE A 93 1.64 -11.31 8.46
N MET A 94 0.68 -11.67 9.31
CA MET A 94 -0.29 -10.71 9.87
C MET A 94 0.31 -9.84 10.97
N GLU A 95 1.31 -10.35 11.70
CA GLU A 95 1.94 -9.66 12.82
C GLU A 95 3.17 -8.81 12.40
N GLY A 96 3.74 -9.09 11.25
CA GLY A 96 4.99 -8.49 10.80
C GLY A 96 4.93 -7.01 10.38
N SER A 97 3.77 -6.36 10.47
CA SER A 97 3.62 -4.96 10.01
C SER A 97 4.50 -3.97 10.77
N SER A 98 4.70 -4.18 12.06
CA SER A 98 5.60 -3.37 12.90
C SER A 98 7.06 -3.45 12.48
N LYS A 99 7.44 -4.53 11.79
CA LYS A 99 8.77 -4.76 11.21
C LYS A 99 8.88 -4.32 9.75
N GLY A 100 7.83 -3.68 9.19
CA GLY A 100 7.81 -3.24 7.78
C GLY A 100 7.29 -4.27 6.77
N LEU A 101 6.87 -5.47 7.22
CA LEU A 101 6.22 -6.45 6.36
C LEU A 101 4.84 -5.94 5.94
N SER A 102 4.52 -6.02 4.66
CA SER A 102 3.23 -5.58 4.11
C SER A 102 2.88 -6.38 2.85
N ALA A 103 1.60 -6.39 2.49
CA ALA A 103 1.17 -7.00 1.23
C ALA A 103 1.91 -6.45 0.01
N ASN A 104 2.24 -5.15 0.04
CA ASN A 104 3.00 -4.51 -1.03
C ASN A 104 4.45 -5.02 -1.11
N LEU A 105 5.09 -5.32 0.02
CA LEU A 105 6.42 -5.92 0.04
C LEU A 105 6.36 -7.37 -0.50
N CYS A 106 5.34 -8.14 -0.08
CA CYS A 106 5.10 -9.48 -0.62
C CYS A 106 4.93 -9.45 -2.15
N ASP A 107 4.10 -8.54 -2.67
CA ASP A 107 3.90 -8.39 -4.12
C ASP A 107 5.19 -8.01 -4.85
N ALA A 108 6.00 -7.13 -4.26
CA ALA A 108 7.26 -6.70 -4.85
C ALA A 108 8.24 -7.89 -4.98
N VAL A 109 8.34 -8.73 -3.95
CA VAL A 109 9.18 -9.94 -3.97
C VAL A 109 8.68 -10.95 -5.01
N VAL A 110 7.36 -11.20 -5.06
CA VAL A 110 6.76 -12.08 -6.07
C VAL A 110 7.02 -11.55 -7.49
N SER A 111 6.82 -10.24 -7.70
CA SER A 111 7.06 -9.63 -9.02
C SER A 111 8.52 -9.69 -9.45
N LEU A 112 9.45 -9.52 -8.50
CA LEU A 112 10.88 -9.64 -8.76
C LEU A 112 11.23 -11.06 -9.18
N HIS A 113 10.73 -12.07 -8.47
CA HIS A 113 10.93 -13.47 -8.79
C HIS A 113 10.36 -13.82 -10.17
N ASP A 114 9.12 -13.44 -10.46
CA ASP A 114 8.44 -13.73 -11.74
C ASP A 114 9.18 -13.07 -12.92
N THR A 115 9.80 -11.91 -12.70
CA THR A 115 10.57 -11.18 -13.71
C THR A 115 11.95 -11.81 -13.93
N ALA A 116 12.66 -12.14 -12.85
CA ALA A 116 14.01 -12.68 -12.91
C ALA A 116 14.04 -14.14 -13.35
N ARG A 117 12.93 -14.87 -13.17
CA ARG A 117 12.81 -16.34 -13.43
C ARG A 117 13.95 -17.12 -12.76
N SER A 118 14.34 -16.69 -11.57
CA SER A 118 15.43 -17.26 -10.77
C SER A 118 14.86 -18.10 -9.64
N GLY A 119 15.48 -19.22 -9.34
CA GLY A 119 15.11 -20.06 -8.19
C GLY A 119 15.49 -19.47 -6.82
N LEU A 120 16.21 -18.35 -6.78
CA LEU A 120 16.66 -17.71 -5.56
C LEU A 120 16.74 -16.19 -5.74
N ILE A 121 16.14 -15.47 -4.81
CA ILE A 121 16.35 -14.02 -4.67
C ILE A 121 17.28 -13.78 -3.48
N GLU A 122 18.43 -13.19 -3.74
CA GLU A 122 19.38 -12.82 -2.71
C GLU A 122 19.45 -11.29 -2.58
N VAL A 123 19.23 -10.78 -1.38
CA VAL A 123 19.29 -9.36 -1.08
C VAL A 123 20.41 -9.10 -0.11
N SER A 124 21.35 -8.21 -0.48
CA SER A 124 22.42 -7.73 0.38
C SER A 124 22.30 -6.22 0.54
N ILE A 125 22.39 -5.73 1.75
CA ILE A 125 22.34 -4.30 2.05
C ILE A 125 23.69 -3.88 2.63
N SER A 126 24.34 -2.91 1.99
CA SER A 126 25.60 -2.31 2.45
C SER A 126 25.37 -0.85 2.80
N TYR A 127 25.93 -0.41 3.91
CA TYR A 127 25.86 0.99 4.33
C TYR A 127 27.22 1.68 4.12
N SER A 128 27.15 2.98 3.92
CA SER A 128 28.38 3.80 3.81
C SER A 128 29.20 3.70 5.11
N THR A 129 30.49 3.49 4.98
CA THR A 129 31.45 3.43 6.10
C THR A 129 31.54 4.71 6.92
N TYR A 130 31.02 5.82 6.39
CA TYR A 130 30.99 7.13 7.07
C TYR A 130 29.79 7.31 8.01
N ARG A 131 28.95 6.28 8.19
CA ARG A 131 27.75 6.36 9.03
C ARG A 131 27.62 5.14 9.93
N GLU A 132 27.19 5.40 11.17
CA GLU A 132 26.76 4.32 12.07
C GLU A 132 25.51 3.64 11.50
N THR A 133 25.53 2.33 11.42
CA THR A 133 24.40 1.53 10.94
C THR A 133 23.51 1.15 12.10
N PRO A 134 22.23 1.54 12.09
CA PRO A 134 21.30 1.20 13.17
C PRO A 134 20.88 -0.29 13.17
N THR A 135 21.16 -1.01 12.10
CA THR A 135 20.74 -2.41 11.92
C THR A 135 21.89 -3.23 11.32
N PRO A 136 22.15 -4.44 11.84
CA PRO A 136 23.15 -5.33 11.25
C PRO A 136 22.83 -5.62 9.79
N VAL A 137 23.85 -5.59 8.95
CA VAL A 137 23.72 -6.02 7.55
C VAL A 137 23.52 -7.53 7.52
N GLN A 138 22.42 -7.94 6.94
CA GLN A 138 22.11 -9.36 6.75
C GLN A 138 22.00 -9.65 5.25
N LYS A 139 22.47 -10.82 4.87
CA LYS A 139 22.24 -11.40 3.56
C LYS A 139 20.96 -12.23 3.67
N ILE A 140 19.94 -11.84 2.92
CA ILE A 140 18.63 -12.46 2.95
C ILE A 140 18.47 -13.27 1.66
N ALA A 141 18.18 -14.56 1.79
CA ALA A 141 17.96 -15.48 0.69
C ALA A 141 16.50 -15.96 0.72
N ILE A 142 15.74 -15.63 -0.30
CA ILE A 142 14.34 -16.03 -0.46
C ILE A 142 14.29 -17.08 -1.57
N HIS A 143 13.96 -18.32 -1.20
CA HIS A 143 13.86 -19.45 -2.11
C HIS A 143 12.54 -19.42 -2.88
N ASP A 144 12.53 -19.99 -4.08
CA ASP A 144 11.34 -20.08 -4.93
C ASP A 144 10.21 -20.89 -4.30
N ASP A 145 10.52 -21.89 -3.46
CA ASP A 145 9.53 -22.65 -2.68
C ASP A 145 8.66 -21.76 -1.77
N TYR A 146 9.16 -20.59 -1.36
CA TYR A 146 8.42 -19.64 -0.53
C TYR A 146 7.50 -18.72 -1.34
N ILE A 147 7.72 -18.59 -2.64
CA ILE A 147 6.96 -17.63 -3.49
C ILE A 147 5.45 -17.91 -3.50
N PRO A 148 4.97 -19.16 -3.62
CA PRO A 148 3.53 -19.44 -3.53
C PRO A 148 2.93 -19.03 -2.17
N ILE A 149 3.67 -19.26 -1.08
CA ILE A 149 3.26 -18.91 0.30
C ILE A 149 3.17 -17.38 0.44
N ILE A 150 4.20 -16.65 0.00
CA ILE A 150 4.24 -15.18 0.03
C ILE A 150 3.09 -14.59 -0.79
N LYS A 151 2.80 -15.16 -1.95
CA LYS A 151 1.70 -14.75 -2.82
C LYS A 151 0.34 -14.93 -2.15
N GLU A 152 0.12 -16.05 -1.47
CA GLU A 152 -1.12 -16.31 -0.75
C GLU A 152 -1.25 -15.42 0.49
N ALA A 153 -0.16 -15.18 1.22
CA ALA A 153 -0.12 -14.25 2.34
C ALA A 153 -0.50 -12.84 1.90
N SER A 154 0.04 -12.35 0.76
CA SER A 154 -0.35 -11.07 0.19
C SER A 154 -1.85 -10.99 -0.09
N ARG A 155 -2.44 -12.04 -0.68
CA ARG A 155 -3.88 -12.11 -0.95
C ARG A 155 -4.71 -12.06 0.33
N THR A 156 -4.30 -12.82 1.33
CA THR A 156 -4.98 -12.88 2.63
C THR A 156 -4.98 -11.52 3.29
N ILE A 157 -3.83 -10.84 3.37
CA ILE A 157 -3.72 -9.48 3.92
C ILE A 157 -4.64 -8.52 3.16
N LYS A 158 -4.62 -8.53 1.82
CA LYS A 158 -5.45 -7.64 0.99
C LYS A 158 -6.95 -7.89 1.13
N ASN A 159 -7.35 -9.10 1.48
CA ASN A 159 -8.77 -9.43 1.68
C ASN A 159 -9.28 -8.99 3.04
N VAL A 160 -8.41 -8.90 4.05
CA VAL A 160 -8.77 -8.54 5.43
C VAL A 160 -8.63 -7.03 5.66
N GLU A 161 -7.57 -6.43 5.10
CA GLU A 161 -7.27 -5.01 5.34
C GLU A 161 -8.12 -4.08 4.47
N PRO A 162 -8.70 -3.02 5.06
CA PRO A 162 -9.44 -2.00 4.31
C PRO A 162 -8.55 -1.25 3.32
N GLU A 163 -9.15 -0.72 2.27
CA GLU A 163 -8.50 0.22 1.35
C GLU A 163 -8.88 1.65 1.74
N GLU A 164 -8.01 2.33 2.47
CA GLU A 164 -8.25 3.72 2.90
C GLU A 164 -8.09 4.73 1.75
N ASP A 165 -8.64 5.93 1.92
CA ASP A 165 -8.50 7.10 1.03
C ASP A 165 -8.79 6.79 -0.46
N GLN A 166 -9.81 5.98 -0.71
CA GLN A 166 -10.20 5.64 -2.07
C GLN A 166 -11.14 6.69 -2.64
N LEU A 167 -10.80 7.21 -3.82
CA LEU A 167 -11.70 8.02 -4.63
C LEU A 167 -12.44 7.09 -5.59
N ILE A 168 -13.75 6.98 -5.43
CA ILE A 168 -14.63 6.21 -6.29
C ILE A 168 -15.24 7.14 -7.32
N LEU A 169 -15.14 6.74 -8.60
CA LEU A 169 -15.75 7.42 -9.72
C LEU A 169 -16.64 6.41 -10.44
N GLY A 170 -17.93 6.69 -10.58
CA GLY A 170 -18.82 5.78 -11.24
C GLY A 170 -20.27 6.25 -11.35
N PHE A 171 -21.14 5.37 -11.76
CA PHE A 171 -22.56 5.64 -11.93
C PHE A 171 -23.38 4.96 -10.83
N VAL A 172 -24.38 5.66 -10.32
CA VAL A 172 -25.35 5.10 -9.39
C VAL A 172 -26.27 4.13 -10.15
N THR A 173 -26.23 2.85 -9.76
CA THR A 173 -26.99 1.78 -10.45
C THR A 173 -28.16 1.25 -9.64
N LYS A 174 -28.12 1.39 -8.30
CA LYS A 174 -29.20 0.97 -7.41
C LYS A 174 -29.37 2.00 -6.31
N LEU A 175 -30.63 2.21 -5.93
CA LEU A 175 -31.07 3.07 -4.85
C LEU A 175 -31.98 2.24 -3.94
N HIS A 176 -31.73 2.28 -2.64
CA HIS A 176 -32.58 1.63 -1.64
C HIS A 176 -32.67 2.47 -0.38
N ARG A 177 -33.86 2.77 0.07
CA ARG A 177 -34.14 3.44 1.34
C ARG A 177 -35.56 3.14 1.79
N GLU A 178 -35.69 2.63 3.00
CA GLU A 178 -36.99 2.49 3.66
C GLU A 178 -37.49 3.88 4.14
N PRO A 179 -38.80 4.10 4.21
CA PRO A 179 -39.36 5.41 4.59
C PRO A 179 -38.91 5.93 5.96
N GLU A 180 -38.64 5.03 6.89
CA GLU A 180 -38.26 5.34 8.28
C GLU A 180 -36.76 5.35 8.52
N GLU A 181 -35.93 4.99 7.52
CA GLU A 181 -34.50 4.96 7.66
C GLU A 181 -33.88 6.35 7.46
N GLU A 182 -32.95 6.73 8.35
CA GLU A 182 -32.18 7.97 8.23
C GLU A 182 -31.15 7.89 7.11
N LEU A 183 -30.58 6.69 6.90
CA LEU A 183 -29.57 6.45 5.87
C LEU A 183 -30.17 5.69 4.68
N GLY A 184 -29.84 6.13 3.47
CA GLY A 184 -30.14 5.38 2.25
C GLY A 184 -28.92 4.58 1.77
N GLU A 185 -29.12 3.38 1.24
CA GLU A 185 -28.07 2.59 0.60
C GLU A 185 -28.12 2.79 -0.91
N ILE A 186 -26.96 3.07 -1.51
CA ILE A 186 -26.81 3.12 -2.96
C ILE A 186 -25.78 2.09 -3.43
N THR A 187 -25.84 1.73 -4.71
CA THR A 187 -24.79 0.97 -5.36
C THR A 187 -24.19 1.80 -6.49
N ILE A 188 -22.88 2.01 -6.45
CA ILE A 188 -22.10 2.68 -7.50
C ILE A 188 -21.38 1.61 -8.32
N SER A 189 -21.55 1.65 -9.64
CA SER A 189 -20.68 0.91 -10.57
C SER A 189 -19.41 1.72 -10.80
N ASP A 190 -18.35 1.37 -10.08
CA ASP A 190 -17.05 2.05 -10.15
C ASP A 190 -16.32 1.71 -11.44
N ILE A 191 -15.84 2.74 -12.14
CA ILE A 191 -15.13 2.65 -13.43
C ILE A 191 -13.66 3.09 -13.32
N SER A 192 -13.20 3.50 -12.14
CA SER A 192 -11.87 4.12 -11.94
C SER A 192 -10.69 3.19 -12.28
N ASN A 193 -10.86 1.87 -12.20
CA ASN A 193 -9.79 0.88 -12.35
C ASN A 193 -9.93 -0.02 -13.59
N GLY A 194 -10.68 0.39 -14.61
CA GLY A 194 -10.84 -0.34 -15.87
C GLY A 194 -11.65 -1.65 -15.78
N LYS A 195 -12.04 -2.09 -14.58
CA LYS A 195 -12.97 -3.21 -14.36
C LYS A 195 -14.13 -2.71 -13.53
N ALA A 196 -15.33 -2.78 -14.08
CA ALA A 196 -16.54 -2.39 -13.35
C ALA A 196 -16.71 -3.25 -12.09
N ARG A 197 -16.82 -2.60 -10.93
CA ARG A 197 -17.09 -3.23 -9.65
C ARG A 197 -18.25 -2.51 -8.96
N ASN A 198 -19.12 -3.27 -8.31
CA ASN A 198 -20.28 -2.72 -7.59
C ASN A 198 -19.89 -2.43 -6.14
N ILE A 199 -19.99 -1.17 -5.75
CA ILE A 199 -19.68 -0.69 -4.41
C ILE A 199 -20.93 -0.18 -3.75
N ARG A 200 -21.25 -0.70 -2.55
CA ARG A 200 -22.36 -0.23 -1.73
C ARG A 200 -21.90 0.91 -0.84
N VAL A 201 -22.73 1.92 -0.70
CA VAL A 201 -22.45 3.09 0.12
C VAL A 201 -23.71 3.46 0.89
N LYS A 202 -23.58 3.69 2.19
CA LYS A 202 -24.65 4.26 3.02
C LYS A 202 -24.47 5.76 3.08
N LEU A 203 -25.51 6.52 2.79
CA LEU A 203 -25.49 7.96 2.67
C LEU A 203 -26.55 8.61 3.58
N SER A 204 -26.26 9.80 4.07
CA SER A 204 -27.25 10.65 4.73
C SER A 204 -28.39 11.01 3.76
N ARG A 205 -29.51 11.48 4.30
CA ARG A 205 -30.68 11.88 3.51
C ARG A 205 -30.34 12.91 2.44
N GLU A 206 -29.48 13.85 2.75
CA GLU A 206 -29.06 14.91 1.84
C GLU A 206 -28.22 14.35 0.68
N GLN A 207 -27.21 13.55 1.00
CA GLN A 207 -26.35 12.91 -0.01
C GLN A 207 -27.11 11.88 -0.85
N TYR A 208 -28.08 11.18 -0.25
CA TYR A 208 -28.95 10.27 -0.98
C TYR A 208 -29.78 11.01 -2.04
N SER A 209 -30.24 12.23 -1.75
CA SER A 209 -30.96 13.05 -2.74
C SER A 209 -30.09 13.43 -3.94
N ILE A 210 -28.79 13.67 -3.71
CA ILE A 210 -27.82 13.89 -4.80
C ILE A 210 -27.66 12.61 -5.63
N ALA A 211 -27.57 11.44 -4.98
CA ALA A 211 -27.48 10.16 -5.68
C ALA A 211 -28.73 9.86 -6.54
N VAL A 212 -29.92 10.23 -6.07
CA VAL A 212 -31.17 10.11 -6.84
C VAL A 212 -31.12 10.99 -8.07
N SER A 213 -30.70 12.25 -7.94
CA SER A 213 -30.53 13.16 -9.08
C SER A 213 -29.50 12.62 -10.09
N ALA A 214 -28.35 12.16 -9.62
CA ALA A 214 -27.32 11.60 -10.47
C ALA A 214 -27.79 10.33 -11.22
N HIS A 215 -28.56 9.48 -10.56
CA HIS A 215 -29.15 8.29 -11.17
C HIS A 215 -30.14 8.65 -12.28
N ASN A 216 -31.05 9.63 -12.02
CA ASN A 216 -32.05 10.07 -12.97
C ASN A 216 -31.44 10.76 -14.20
N THR A 217 -30.38 11.54 -14.00
CA THR A 217 -29.71 12.26 -15.07
C THR A 217 -28.57 11.48 -15.73
N GLN A 218 -28.32 10.25 -15.25
CA GLN A 218 -27.22 9.39 -15.71
C GLN A 218 -25.85 10.10 -15.65
N GLN A 219 -25.65 10.93 -14.64
CA GLN A 219 -24.40 11.62 -14.42
C GLN A 219 -23.48 10.82 -13.48
N PRO A 220 -22.16 10.81 -13.74
CA PRO A 220 -21.23 10.14 -12.87
C PRO A 220 -21.09 10.88 -11.54
N VAL A 221 -20.78 10.14 -10.51
CA VAL A 221 -20.54 10.65 -9.14
C VAL A 221 -19.14 10.32 -8.68
N THR A 222 -18.63 11.16 -7.78
CA THR A 222 -17.41 10.88 -7.02
C THR A 222 -17.69 10.87 -5.54
N ILE A 223 -17.01 9.99 -4.82
CA ILE A 223 -17.05 9.91 -3.37
C ILE A 223 -15.74 9.34 -2.84
N GLU A 224 -15.24 9.94 -1.76
CA GLU A 224 -14.05 9.45 -1.05
C GLU A 224 -14.43 8.65 0.18
N GLY A 225 -13.63 7.63 0.50
CA GLY A 225 -13.86 6.82 1.69
C GLY A 225 -12.95 5.61 1.78
N THR A 226 -13.24 4.79 2.78
CA THR A 226 -12.53 3.53 3.03
C THR A 226 -13.34 2.36 2.49
N LEU A 227 -12.73 1.56 1.62
CA LEU A 227 -13.34 0.36 1.06
C LEU A 227 -13.07 -0.86 1.94
N PHE A 228 -14.13 -1.56 2.27
CA PHE A 228 -14.10 -2.83 2.96
C PHE A 228 -14.56 -3.94 2.02
N LYS A 229 -13.86 -5.07 2.04
CA LYS A 229 -14.19 -6.26 1.27
C LYS A 229 -14.62 -7.38 2.20
N ASN A 230 -15.79 -7.96 1.95
CA ASN A 230 -16.25 -9.15 2.62
C ASN A 230 -16.68 -10.17 1.56
N GLY A 231 -15.75 -11.04 1.17
CA GLY A 231 -15.90 -11.93 0.04
C GLY A 231 -16.12 -11.16 -1.28
N LYS A 232 -17.28 -11.37 -1.93
CA LYS A 232 -17.67 -10.67 -3.17
C LYS A 232 -18.35 -9.31 -2.93
N LYS A 233 -18.69 -8.99 -1.69
CA LYS A 233 -19.36 -7.74 -1.33
C LYS A 233 -18.32 -6.67 -1.02
N ILE A 234 -18.46 -5.51 -1.65
CA ILE A 234 -17.63 -4.34 -1.41
C ILE A 234 -18.53 -3.24 -0.88
N HIS A 235 -18.16 -2.62 0.23
CA HIS A 235 -18.84 -1.44 0.74
C HIS A 235 -17.83 -0.33 1.02
N LEU A 236 -18.29 0.91 0.89
CA LEU A 236 -17.51 2.11 1.18
C LEU A 236 -18.10 2.77 2.43
N GLU A 237 -17.21 3.06 3.39
CA GLU A 237 -17.50 4.00 4.46
C GLU A 237 -17.01 5.38 4.01
N PRO A 238 -17.94 6.34 3.77
CA PRO A 238 -17.58 7.65 3.26
C PRO A 238 -16.75 8.46 4.27
N SER A 239 -15.68 9.09 3.80
CA SER A 239 -14.93 10.12 4.53
C SER A 239 -15.19 11.52 3.95
N GLY A 240 -15.80 11.61 2.78
CA GLY A 240 -16.17 12.83 2.07
C GLY A 240 -17.62 12.84 1.64
N THR A 241 -18.01 13.91 0.93
CA THR A 241 -19.35 14.08 0.38
C THR A 241 -19.46 13.44 -1.01
N LEU A 242 -20.67 12.96 -1.35
CA LEU A 242 -20.99 12.54 -2.69
C LEU A 242 -21.13 13.77 -3.59
N ASN A 243 -20.34 13.84 -4.66
CA ASN A 243 -20.40 14.92 -5.63
C ASN A 243 -20.82 14.38 -7.00
N MET A 244 -21.75 15.07 -7.63
CA MET A 244 -22.14 14.80 -9.01
C MET A 244 -21.21 15.56 -9.97
N LEU A 245 -20.65 14.87 -10.95
CA LEU A 245 -19.82 15.49 -11.97
C LEU A 245 -20.72 16.01 -13.08
N ASN A 246 -20.74 17.32 -13.26
CA ASN A 246 -21.37 17.92 -14.43
C ASN A 246 -20.48 17.58 -15.64
N THR A 247 -20.96 16.74 -16.53
CA THR A 247 -20.44 16.67 -17.90
C THR A 247 -20.82 17.98 -18.58
N VAL A 248 -19.95 18.99 -18.49
CA VAL A 248 -20.06 20.15 -19.34
C VAL A 248 -19.85 19.63 -20.76
N GLY A 249 -20.94 19.48 -21.49
CA GLY A 249 -20.89 19.23 -22.93
C GLY A 249 -20.21 20.44 -23.56
N GLU A 250 -19.00 20.25 -24.05
CA GLU A 250 -18.49 21.12 -25.11
C GLU A 250 -19.33 20.82 -26.36
N VAL A 251 -20.10 21.82 -26.76
CA VAL A 251 -20.73 21.92 -28.09
C VAL A 251 -19.72 22.55 -29.03
#